data_4b07b22e24fe1d133eb0ef90af65795d
#
_entry.id   4b07b22e24fe1d133eb0ef90af65795d
#
_cell.length_a   1.000
_cell.length_b   1.000
_cell.length_c   1.000
_cell.angle_alpha   90.00
_cell.angle_beta   90.00
_cell.angle_gamma   90.00
#
_symmetry.space_group_name_H-M   'P 1'
#
loop_
_entity.id
_entity.type
_entity.pdbx_description
1 polymer ?
#
loop_
_entity_poly.entity_id
_entity_poly.type
_entity_poly.pdbx_seq_one_letter_code
_entity_poly.pdbx_strand_id
1 'polypeptide(L)'
;CDSMSNVLDSEICLSPGFRWGPTILAGEDILMSDIYNHTAITYPNVYRREMTGLTIKNILEDVADNIFNPDPYLQQGGDMVRTTGINYQITPKNTINKRITNITLNDGKPLINNKKYIVSGWASVNSEESGDPIWEVTKQYLGSIKYYDLNEVKQPTLALENDNEGIEI
;
A
#
# COMPACT_ATOMS: atom_id res chain seq x y z
N CYS A 1 2.59 1.85 6.35
CA CYS A 1 2.59 3.06 5.49
C CYS A 1 2.86 4.33 6.29
N ASP A 2 2.17 4.56 7.42
CA ASP A 2 2.31 5.79 8.21
C ASP A 2 3.74 6.00 8.72
N SER A 3 4.42 4.91 9.12
CA SER A 3 5.83 4.99 9.55
C SER A 3 6.74 5.50 8.42
N MET A 4 6.58 4.95 7.22
CA MET A 4 7.38 5.38 6.07
C MET A 4 7.04 6.80 5.63
N SER A 5 5.75 7.14 5.56
CA SER A 5 5.36 8.52 5.20
C SER A 5 5.92 9.54 6.17
N ASN A 6 5.91 9.24 7.47
CA ASN A 6 6.41 10.15 8.51
C ASN A 6 7.94 10.23 8.52
N VAL A 7 8.62 9.09 8.60
CA VAL A 7 10.09 9.04 8.75
C VAL A 7 10.80 9.48 7.47
N LEU A 8 10.24 9.14 6.30
CA LEU A 8 10.85 9.45 5.01
C LEU A 8 10.31 10.74 4.39
N ASP A 9 9.41 11.44 5.05
CA ASP A 9 8.77 12.67 4.55
C ASP A 9 8.27 12.50 3.10
N SER A 10 7.30 11.61 2.91
CA SER A 10 6.74 11.31 1.61
C SER A 10 5.25 11.66 1.52
N GLU A 11 4.83 12.12 0.32
CA GLU A 11 3.46 12.47 0.03
C GLU A 11 2.56 11.22 -0.11
N ILE A 12 3.13 10.15 -0.63
CA ILE A 12 2.45 8.88 -0.92
C ILE A 12 3.32 7.73 -0.44
N CYS A 13 2.70 6.74 0.16
CA CYS A 13 3.38 5.52 0.56
C CYS A 13 2.73 4.30 -0.06
N LEU A 14 3.57 3.34 -0.49
CA LEU A 14 3.18 2.04 -1.02
C LEU A 14 3.78 0.92 -0.15
N SER A 15 2.96 -0.02 0.29
CA SER A 15 3.39 -1.17 1.06
C SER A 15 2.82 -2.46 0.46
N PRO A 16 3.53 -3.59 0.55
CA PRO A 16 2.91 -4.88 0.27
C PRO A 16 1.60 -5.03 1.00
N GLY A 17 0.71 -5.85 0.47
CA GLY A 17 -0.57 -6.15 1.07
C GLY A 17 -0.43 -6.86 2.42
N PHE A 18 -1.52 -7.45 2.86
CA PHE A 18 -1.62 -8.09 4.17
C PHE A 18 -0.54 -9.15 4.42
N ARG A 19 -0.03 -9.17 5.64
CA ARG A 19 0.89 -10.19 6.14
C ARG A 19 0.26 -10.95 7.29
N TRP A 20 0.29 -12.27 7.23
CA TRP A 20 -0.10 -13.13 8.32
C TRP A 20 0.95 -13.03 9.44
N GLY A 21 0.51 -12.67 10.63
CA GLY A 21 1.34 -12.53 11.81
C GLY A 21 0.51 -12.69 13.08
N PRO A 22 1.15 -12.64 14.26
CA PRO A 22 0.43 -12.64 15.52
C PRO A 22 -0.43 -11.39 15.64
N THR A 23 -1.53 -11.52 16.35
CA THR A 23 -2.41 -10.41 16.70
C THR A 23 -1.88 -9.70 17.92
N ILE A 24 -1.88 -8.38 17.90
CA ILE A 24 -1.64 -7.51 19.06
C ILE A 24 -3.00 -6.97 19.48
N LEU A 25 -3.38 -7.18 20.73
CA LEU A 25 -4.67 -6.68 21.23
C LEU A 25 -4.55 -5.20 21.62
N ALA A 26 -5.69 -4.50 21.58
CA ALA A 26 -5.73 -3.11 22.04
C ALA A 26 -5.33 -3.01 23.51
N GLY A 27 -4.40 -2.10 23.80
CA GLY A 27 -3.83 -1.89 25.15
C GLY A 27 -2.58 -2.72 25.45
N GLU A 28 -2.17 -3.62 24.55
CA GLU A 28 -0.90 -4.33 24.69
C GLU A 28 0.27 -3.53 24.12
N ASP A 29 1.46 -3.78 24.67
CA ASP A 29 2.70 -3.17 24.16
C ASP A 29 3.10 -3.80 22.82
N ILE A 30 3.53 -2.97 21.87
CA ILE A 30 4.11 -3.43 20.60
C ILE A 30 5.59 -3.74 20.84
N LEU A 31 5.97 -5.00 20.70
CA LEU A 31 7.32 -5.49 20.88
C LEU A 31 8.09 -5.53 19.54
N MET A 32 9.42 -5.57 19.62
CA MET A 32 10.26 -5.74 18.43
C MET A 32 9.97 -7.05 17.67
N SER A 33 9.60 -8.10 18.39
CA SER A 33 9.15 -9.38 17.78
C SER A 33 7.92 -9.19 16.90
N ASP A 34 7.00 -8.31 17.29
CA ASP A 34 5.78 -8.03 16.51
C ASP A 34 6.13 -7.27 15.25
N ILE A 35 7.01 -6.26 15.36
CA ILE A 35 7.52 -5.53 14.20
C ILE A 35 8.18 -6.49 13.21
N TYR A 36 9.07 -7.38 13.67
CA TYR A 36 9.72 -8.36 12.79
C TYR A 36 8.72 -9.33 12.16
N ASN A 37 7.75 -9.84 12.90
CA ASN A 37 6.72 -10.74 12.37
C ASN A 37 5.93 -10.12 11.22
N HIS A 38 5.72 -8.80 11.25
CA HIS A 38 4.98 -8.09 10.21
C HIS A 38 5.85 -7.53 9.06
N THR A 39 7.15 -7.41 9.26
CA THR A 39 8.03 -6.68 8.32
C THR A 39 9.25 -7.44 7.84
N ALA A 40 9.64 -8.56 8.48
CA ALA A 40 10.82 -9.32 8.07
C ALA A 40 10.55 -10.13 6.80
N ILE A 41 11.05 -9.64 5.68
CA ILE A 41 11.00 -10.31 4.37
C ILE A 41 12.34 -10.16 3.64
N THR A 42 12.47 -10.84 2.49
CA THR A 42 13.71 -10.91 1.70
C THR A 42 14.18 -9.54 1.18
N TYR A 43 13.27 -8.61 0.94
CA TYR A 43 13.56 -7.26 0.42
C TYR A 43 13.09 -6.19 1.40
N PRO A 44 13.78 -6.01 2.54
CA PRO A 44 13.28 -5.19 3.63
C PRO A 44 13.52 -3.68 3.45
N ASN A 45 14.41 -3.30 2.55
CA ASN A 45 14.87 -1.93 2.45
C ASN A 45 13.76 -1.01 1.95
N VAL A 46 13.62 0.14 2.60
CA VAL A 46 12.70 1.18 2.17
C VAL A 46 13.33 2.01 1.05
N TYR A 47 12.48 2.59 0.23
CA TYR A 47 12.88 3.58 -0.76
C TYR A 47 12.11 4.89 -0.59
N ARG A 48 12.72 5.98 -1.07
CA ARG A 48 12.11 7.30 -1.21
C ARG A 48 12.53 7.87 -2.55
N ARG A 49 11.60 8.07 -3.46
CA ARG A 49 11.89 8.55 -4.82
C ARG A 49 10.74 9.35 -5.42
N GLU A 50 11.03 10.12 -6.47
CA GLU A 50 10.01 10.77 -7.27
C GLU A 50 9.34 9.78 -8.22
N MET A 51 8.01 9.80 -8.26
CA MET A 51 7.21 9.07 -9.26
C MET A 51 6.16 9.99 -9.85
N THR A 52 5.89 9.85 -11.15
CA THR A 52 4.76 10.53 -11.78
C THR A 52 3.42 9.90 -11.34
N GLY A 53 2.35 10.68 -11.38
CA GLY A 53 1.02 10.14 -11.09
C GLY A 53 0.65 8.97 -12.02
N LEU A 54 1.10 9.02 -13.27
CA LEU A 54 0.91 7.91 -14.21
C LEU A 54 1.66 6.65 -13.75
N THR A 55 2.89 6.78 -13.27
CA THR A 55 3.66 5.65 -12.73
C THR A 55 2.95 5.02 -11.54
N ILE A 56 2.44 5.85 -10.62
CA ILE A 56 1.67 5.38 -9.44
C ILE A 56 0.42 4.61 -9.88
N LYS A 57 -0.35 5.19 -10.82
CA LYS A 57 -1.52 4.50 -11.38
C LYS A 57 -1.16 3.16 -12.01
N ASN A 58 -0.09 3.11 -12.80
CA ASN A 58 0.34 1.87 -13.47
C ASN A 58 0.74 0.78 -12.46
N ILE A 59 1.40 1.14 -11.35
CA ILE A 59 1.70 0.18 -10.27
C ILE A 59 0.41 -0.40 -9.69
N LEU A 60 -0.58 0.44 -9.41
CA LEU A 60 -1.87 -0.04 -8.88
C LEU A 60 -2.63 -0.91 -9.89
N GLU A 61 -2.60 -0.57 -11.17
CA GLU A 61 -3.22 -1.35 -12.24
C GLU A 61 -2.55 -2.71 -12.43
N ASP A 62 -1.22 -2.77 -12.38
CA ASP A 62 -0.45 -4.00 -12.50
C ASP A 62 -0.79 -4.97 -11.34
N VAL A 63 -0.79 -4.47 -10.11
CA VAL A 63 -1.18 -5.29 -8.95
C VAL A 63 -2.64 -5.73 -9.04
N ALA A 64 -3.54 -4.85 -9.48
CA ALA A 64 -4.94 -5.20 -9.69
C ALA A 64 -5.10 -6.27 -10.80
N ASP A 65 -4.27 -6.24 -11.84
CA ASP A 65 -4.31 -7.26 -12.90
C ASP A 65 -3.84 -8.62 -12.38
N ASN A 66 -2.83 -8.67 -11.52
CA ASN A 66 -2.39 -9.91 -10.87
C ASN A 66 -3.50 -10.59 -10.04
N ILE A 67 -4.51 -9.83 -9.60
CA ILE A 67 -5.62 -10.33 -8.77
C ILE A 67 -6.86 -10.62 -9.62
N PHE A 68 -7.18 -9.73 -10.55
CA PHE A 68 -8.48 -9.70 -11.25
C PHE A 68 -8.37 -10.04 -12.76
N ASN A 69 -7.25 -10.56 -13.23
CA ASN A 69 -7.13 -10.96 -14.63
C ASN A 69 -8.16 -12.07 -14.92
N PRO A 70 -8.94 -11.98 -16.03
CA PRO A 70 -9.91 -13.01 -16.39
C PRO A 70 -9.26 -14.34 -16.77
N ASP A 71 -8.00 -14.35 -17.20
CA ASP A 71 -7.22 -15.57 -17.41
C ASP A 71 -6.56 -16.02 -16.10
N PRO A 72 -6.97 -17.18 -15.53
CA PRO A 72 -6.41 -17.65 -14.26
C PRO A 72 -4.91 -17.95 -14.31
N TYR A 73 -4.35 -18.22 -15.49
CA TYR A 73 -2.91 -18.43 -15.66
C TYR A 73 -2.08 -17.14 -15.53
N LEU A 74 -2.73 -15.99 -15.68
CA LEU A 74 -2.11 -14.68 -15.51
C LEU A 74 -2.36 -14.09 -14.11
N GLN A 75 -3.19 -14.73 -13.29
CA GLN A 75 -3.39 -14.33 -11.90
C GLN A 75 -2.21 -14.79 -11.04
N GLN A 76 -1.33 -13.89 -10.69
CA GLN A 76 -0.23 -14.20 -9.77
C GLN A 76 -0.68 -14.22 -8.31
N GLY A 77 -1.89 -13.75 -8.03
CA GLY A 77 -2.46 -13.67 -6.69
C GLY A 77 -1.90 -12.51 -5.87
N GLY A 78 -2.10 -12.60 -4.56
CA GLY A 78 -1.67 -11.59 -3.60
C GLY A 78 -2.79 -10.62 -3.22
N ASP A 79 -2.40 -9.55 -2.54
CA ASP A 79 -3.29 -8.47 -2.08
C ASP A 79 -2.97 -7.17 -2.80
N MET A 80 -3.97 -6.28 -2.85
CA MET A 80 -3.72 -4.91 -3.28
C MET A 80 -2.69 -4.23 -2.40
N VAL A 81 -1.86 -3.41 -3.03
CA VAL A 81 -0.92 -2.54 -2.34
C VAL A 81 -1.66 -1.67 -1.32
N ARG A 82 -1.18 -1.65 -0.10
CA ARG A 82 -1.66 -0.71 0.93
C ARG A 82 -1.06 0.67 0.65
N THR A 83 -1.88 1.70 0.78
CA THR A 83 -1.47 3.05 0.44
C THR A 83 -1.74 4.03 1.57
N THR A 84 -0.89 5.05 1.66
CA THR A 84 -1.18 6.28 2.41
C THR A 84 -0.91 7.46 1.48
N GLY A 85 -1.66 8.54 1.64
CA GLY A 85 -1.53 9.74 0.80
C GLY A 85 -2.48 9.79 -0.39
N ILE A 86 -3.06 8.64 -0.77
CA ILE A 86 -4.04 8.56 -1.86
C ILE A 86 -5.25 7.70 -1.48
N ASN A 87 -6.38 8.01 -2.12
CA ASN A 87 -7.58 7.19 -2.16
C ASN A 87 -7.88 6.86 -3.63
N TYR A 88 -8.50 5.73 -3.92
CA TYR A 88 -8.83 5.33 -5.27
C TYR A 88 -9.99 4.33 -5.30
N GLN A 89 -10.54 4.12 -6.48
CA GLN A 89 -11.61 3.17 -6.73
C GLN A 89 -11.10 2.02 -7.59
N ILE A 90 -11.54 0.80 -7.28
CA ILE A 90 -11.27 -0.41 -8.08
C ILE A 90 -12.57 -0.89 -8.70
N THR A 91 -12.54 -1.16 -10.01
CA THR A 91 -13.60 -1.88 -10.74
C THR A 91 -13.02 -3.20 -11.26
N PRO A 92 -13.16 -4.31 -10.53
CA PRO A 92 -12.48 -5.58 -10.81
C PRO A 92 -12.71 -6.13 -12.23
N LYS A 93 -13.92 -6.05 -12.73
CA LYS A 93 -14.31 -6.57 -14.05
C LYS A 93 -13.78 -5.77 -15.23
N ASN A 94 -13.29 -4.55 -15.01
CA ASN A 94 -12.70 -3.76 -16.09
C ASN A 94 -11.39 -4.38 -16.59
N THR A 95 -11.03 -4.06 -17.82
CA THR A 95 -9.74 -4.43 -18.39
C THR A 95 -8.60 -3.65 -17.71
N ILE A 96 -7.39 -4.18 -17.79
CA ILE A 96 -6.18 -3.51 -17.33
C ILE A 96 -6.10 -2.06 -17.82
N ASN A 97 -5.58 -1.15 -17.03
CA ASN A 97 -5.54 0.30 -17.20
C ASN A 97 -6.88 1.03 -17.01
N LYS A 98 -7.97 0.31 -16.77
CA LYS A 98 -9.30 0.85 -16.49
C LYS A 98 -9.89 0.38 -15.16
N ARG A 99 -9.17 -0.46 -14.41
CA ARG A 99 -9.63 -0.94 -13.10
C ARG A 99 -9.46 0.12 -12.02
N ILE A 100 -8.38 0.89 -12.09
CA ILE A 100 -8.07 1.92 -11.08
C ILE A 100 -8.52 3.29 -11.58
N THR A 101 -9.48 3.87 -10.89
CA THR A 101 -10.10 5.16 -11.24
C THR A 101 -10.22 6.06 -10.02
N ASN A 102 -10.59 7.31 -10.23
CA ASN A 102 -10.87 8.29 -9.17
C ASN A 102 -9.75 8.41 -8.14
N ILE A 103 -8.48 8.39 -8.60
CA ILE A 103 -7.34 8.53 -7.70
C ILE A 103 -7.28 9.98 -7.22
N THR A 104 -7.39 10.17 -5.91
CA THR A 104 -7.31 11.46 -5.24
C THR A 104 -6.26 11.46 -4.15
N LEU A 105 -5.65 12.60 -3.89
CA LEU A 105 -4.80 12.84 -2.73
C LEU A 105 -5.66 12.97 -1.45
N ASN A 106 -5.04 12.96 -0.28
CA ASN A 106 -5.74 13.13 1.00
C ASN A 106 -6.51 14.45 1.11
N ASP A 107 -6.10 15.49 0.37
CA ASP A 107 -6.80 16.79 0.30
C ASP A 107 -7.98 16.81 -0.71
N GLY A 108 -8.31 15.65 -1.29
CA GLY A 108 -9.39 15.47 -2.26
C GLY A 108 -9.05 15.88 -3.69
N LYS A 109 -7.85 16.42 -3.95
CA LYS A 109 -7.45 16.79 -5.31
C LYS A 109 -7.11 15.56 -6.14
N PRO A 110 -7.40 15.56 -7.45
CA PRO A 110 -7.06 14.43 -8.30
C PRO A 110 -5.55 14.24 -8.43
N LEU A 111 -5.11 12.99 -8.52
CA LEU A 111 -3.74 12.65 -8.90
C LEU A 111 -3.51 13.05 -10.36
N ILE A 112 -2.50 13.86 -10.62
CA ILE A 112 -2.18 14.37 -11.95
C ILE A 112 -1.09 13.52 -12.60
N ASN A 113 -1.38 12.94 -13.75
CA ASN A 113 -0.51 11.96 -14.41
C ASN A 113 0.94 12.44 -14.62
N ASN A 114 1.13 13.67 -15.05
CA ASN A 114 2.46 14.23 -15.39
C ASN A 114 3.14 14.94 -14.20
N LYS A 115 2.46 15.09 -13.07
CA LYS A 115 3.05 15.68 -11.86
C LYS A 115 3.87 14.61 -11.15
N LYS A 116 5.01 15.01 -10.61
CA LYS A 116 5.86 14.19 -9.74
C LYS A 116 5.41 14.33 -8.29
N TYR A 117 5.46 13.23 -7.58
CA TYR A 117 5.15 13.10 -6.16
C TYR A 117 6.30 12.37 -5.47
N ILE A 118 6.58 12.72 -4.23
CA ILE A 118 7.52 11.98 -3.40
C ILE A 118 6.83 10.73 -2.88
N VAL A 119 7.32 9.57 -3.29
CA VAL A 119 6.78 8.26 -2.95
C VAL A 119 7.76 7.48 -2.11
N SER A 120 7.30 6.94 -1.00
CA SER A 120 8.03 5.94 -0.22
C SER A 120 7.39 4.56 -0.36
N GLY A 121 8.18 3.54 -0.12
CA GLY A 121 7.70 2.16 -0.09
C GLY A 121 8.80 1.20 0.32
N TRP A 122 8.48 -0.09 0.29
CA TRP A 122 9.42 -1.16 0.62
C TRP A 122 9.06 -2.46 -0.12
N ALA A 123 9.84 -3.51 0.09
CA ALA A 123 9.67 -4.80 -0.58
C ALA A 123 9.81 -4.71 -2.11
N SER A 124 10.64 -3.81 -2.60
CA SER A 124 11.00 -3.73 -4.01
C SER A 124 11.99 -4.84 -4.35
N VAL A 125 11.72 -5.57 -5.43
CA VAL A 125 12.67 -6.57 -5.97
C VAL A 125 13.89 -5.95 -6.66
N ASN A 126 13.89 -4.63 -6.86
CA ASN A 126 15.04 -3.91 -7.38
C ASN A 126 16.11 -3.81 -6.30
N SER A 127 17.23 -4.50 -6.49
CA SER A 127 18.32 -4.66 -5.52
C SER A 127 19.13 -3.40 -5.22
N GLU A 128 18.81 -2.27 -5.82
CA GLU A 128 19.54 -1.00 -5.66
C GLU A 128 18.97 -0.10 -4.54
N GLU A 129 17.93 -0.55 -3.84
CA GLU A 129 17.35 0.23 -2.74
C GLU A 129 18.27 0.17 -1.52
N SER A 130 18.79 1.34 -1.13
CA SER A 130 19.80 1.48 -0.08
C SER A 130 19.26 2.09 1.22
N GLY A 131 17.94 2.19 1.35
CA GLY A 131 17.30 2.70 2.57
C GLY A 131 17.44 1.72 3.74
N ASP A 132 17.10 2.20 4.93
CA ASP A 132 17.06 1.35 6.12
C ASP A 132 16.04 0.22 5.97
N PRO A 133 16.21 -0.89 6.70
CA PRO A 133 15.17 -1.92 6.76
C PRO A 133 13.88 -1.35 7.34
N ILE A 134 12.74 -1.79 6.81
CA ILE A 134 11.40 -1.32 7.22
C ILE A 134 11.15 -1.45 8.74
N TRP A 135 11.70 -2.46 9.40
CA TRP A 135 11.56 -2.63 10.84
C TRP A 135 12.25 -1.53 11.65
N GLU A 136 13.38 -0.99 11.19
CA GLU A 136 14.03 0.15 11.85
C GLU A 136 13.21 1.43 11.66
N VAL A 137 12.67 1.67 10.47
CA VAL A 137 11.78 2.80 10.18
C VAL A 137 10.50 2.72 11.02
N THR A 138 9.92 1.52 11.14
CA THR A 138 8.72 1.30 11.96
C THR A 138 9.01 1.50 13.45
N LYS A 139 10.12 0.96 13.95
CA LYS A 139 10.58 1.16 15.33
C LYS A 139 10.79 2.63 15.65
N GLN A 140 11.47 3.37 14.77
CA GLN A 140 11.71 4.79 14.94
C GLN A 140 10.39 5.57 15.08
N TYR A 141 9.44 5.29 14.18
CA TYR A 141 8.14 5.95 14.19
C TYR A 141 7.34 5.64 15.47
N LEU A 142 7.16 4.36 15.78
CA LEU A 142 6.41 3.94 16.97
C LEU A 142 7.05 4.47 18.26
N GLY A 143 8.38 4.45 18.36
CA GLY A 143 9.10 5.03 19.49
C GLY A 143 8.89 6.54 19.66
N SER A 144 8.66 7.27 18.56
CA SER A 144 8.41 8.72 18.61
C SER A 144 7.02 9.09 19.10
N ILE A 145 6.00 8.27 18.78
CA ILE A 145 4.60 8.55 19.13
C ILE A 145 4.15 7.89 20.43
N LYS A 146 4.83 6.84 20.88
CA LYS A 146 4.56 6.05 22.10
C LYS A 146 3.19 5.35 22.15
N TYR A 147 2.20 5.88 21.48
CA TYR A 147 0.85 5.33 21.39
C TYR A 147 0.37 5.41 19.96
N TYR A 148 -0.10 4.32 19.41
CA TYR A 148 -0.66 4.25 18.07
C TYR A 148 -2.14 3.90 18.15
N ASP A 149 -2.98 4.76 17.61
CA ASP A 149 -4.41 4.53 17.48
C ASP A 149 -4.80 4.54 16.00
N LEU A 150 -5.31 3.41 15.53
CA LEU A 150 -5.83 3.28 14.18
C LEU A 150 -7.30 3.67 14.18
N ASN A 151 -7.57 4.96 14.00
CA ASN A 151 -8.94 5.48 13.98
C ASN A 151 -9.72 5.05 12.73
N GLU A 152 -9.03 4.78 11.62
CA GLU A 152 -9.66 4.44 10.36
C GLU A 152 -8.77 3.51 9.52
N VAL A 153 -9.33 2.40 9.06
CA VAL A 153 -8.67 1.52 8.09
C VAL A 153 -8.90 2.07 6.69
N LYS A 154 -7.85 2.61 6.08
CA LYS A 154 -7.90 3.09 4.70
C LYS A 154 -7.93 1.91 3.73
N GLN A 155 -8.95 1.88 2.91
CA GLN A 155 -9.09 0.87 1.85
C GLN A 155 -9.68 1.52 0.59
N PRO A 156 -9.38 0.97 -0.60
CA PRO A 156 -9.96 1.48 -1.83
C PRO A 156 -11.48 1.28 -1.84
N THR A 157 -12.17 2.16 -2.55
CA THR A 157 -13.60 1.97 -2.84
C THR A 157 -13.75 0.90 -3.92
N LEU A 158 -14.59 -0.10 -3.68
CA LEU A 158 -14.94 -1.08 -4.70
C LEU A 158 -16.16 -0.61 -5.47
N ALA A 159 -16.04 -0.55 -6.81
CA ALA A 159 -17.16 -0.37 -7.70
C ALA A 159 -17.59 -1.76 -8.20
N LEU A 160 -18.60 -2.31 -7.55
CA LEU A 160 -19.18 -3.60 -7.92
C LEU A 160 -20.41 -3.35 -8.79
N GLU A 161 -20.50 -4.06 -9.91
CA GLU A 161 -21.72 -4.13 -10.70
C GLU A 161 -22.69 -5.10 -10.01
N ASN A 162 -24.00 -4.86 -10.19
CA ASN A 162 -25.09 -5.56 -9.47
C ASN A 162 -25.16 -7.10 -9.71
N ASP A 163 -24.28 -7.67 -10.55
CA ASP A 163 -24.24 -9.08 -10.89
C ASP A 163 -22.98 -9.80 -10.33
N ASN A 164 -22.33 -9.25 -9.34
CA ASN A 164 -21.28 -9.95 -8.59
C ASN A 164 -21.90 -10.88 -7.55
N GLU A 165 -22.30 -12.08 -7.97
CA GLU A 165 -22.75 -13.14 -7.07
C GLU A 165 -21.64 -13.46 -6.04
N GLY A 166 -21.96 -13.34 -4.74
CA GLY A 166 -21.07 -13.69 -3.64
C GLY A 166 -20.43 -12.52 -2.91
N ILE A 167 -20.67 -11.28 -3.28
CA ILE A 167 -20.32 -10.09 -2.50
C ILE A 167 -21.62 -9.34 -2.19
N GLU A 168 -22.29 -9.76 -1.12
CA GLU A 168 -23.31 -8.94 -0.46
C GLU A 168 -22.58 -7.98 0.50
N ILE A 169 -22.76 -6.69 0.29
CA ILE A 169 -22.29 -5.63 1.21
C ILE A 169 -23.48 -5.16 2.04
#